data_d3c1f556674b60dbebc0a216317284dc
#
_entry.id   d3c1f556674b60dbebc0a216317284dc
#
_cell.length_a   1.000
_cell.length_b   1.000
_cell.length_c   1.000
_cell.angle_alpha   90.00
_cell.angle_beta   90.00
_cell.angle_gamma   90.00
#
_symmetry.space_group_name_H-M   'P 1'
#
loop_
_entity.id
_entity.type
_entity.pdbx_description
1 polymer ?
#
loop_
_entity_poly.entity_id
_entity_poly.type
_entity_poly.pdbx_seq_one_letter_code
_entity_poly.pdbx_strand_id
1 'polypeptide(L)'
;MTRTVPDRVTDVGNDLTRVAGSFLHSATTGDWTACGFCALPVDGYSLCPQCLSHRRTGLPLADRAGFLVYADEPSSQTYRMMRGYKEPRTRDTFEPIVEALLAVGLRGHFTCANKLAGTNDSGWTVVPSTRGRTVFVDLVRSLSTAPDSEIAVSHVGPKPDRVLNPASWAIAAGETLPTHVVVVDDAWVSGASAQSLAVTLKQAGVSEVSILSVARVLSPRWDENKPFVKDVLPTLSYDWTICPWTLGDCP
;
A
#
# COMPACT_ATOMS: atom_id res chain seq x y z
N MET A 1 -5.51 14.52 -30.51
CA MET A 1 -5.65 15.23 -29.23
C MET A 1 -4.96 14.38 -28.16
N THR A 2 -3.82 14.81 -27.69
CA THR A 2 -3.08 14.13 -26.59
C THR A 2 -3.83 14.45 -25.30
N ARG A 3 -4.50 13.46 -24.71
CA ARG A 3 -5.12 13.58 -23.36
C ARG A 3 -4.05 13.92 -22.33
N THR A 4 -4.33 14.86 -21.47
CA THR A 4 -3.45 15.18 -20.33
C THR A 4 -3.44 14.07 -19.30
N VAL A 5 -2.37 13.91 -18.51
CA VAL A 5 -2.24 12.87 -17.50
C VAL A 5 -3.37 12.87 -16.46
N PRO A 6 -3.89 14.04 -16.00
CA PRO A 6 -5.08 14.10 -15.12
C PRO A 6 -6.31 13.44 -15.73
N ASP A 7 -6.59 13.70 -17.01
CA ASP A 7 -7.76 13.11 -17.70
C ASP A 7 -7.68 11.57 -17.72
N ARG A 8 -6.48 11.01 -17.87
CA ARG A 8 -6.28 9.56 -17.86
C ARG A 8 -6.54 8.94 -16.48
N VAL A 9 -6.15 9.60 -15.39
CA VAL A 9 -6.41 9.07 -14.03
C VAL A 9 -7.91 9.11 -13.73
N THR A 10 -8.60 10.18 -14.11
CA THR A 10 -10.05 10.30 -13.97
C THR A 10 -10.78 9.21 -14.77
N ASP A 11 -10.39 8.97 -16.01
CA ASP A 11 -10.99 7.91 -16.83
C ASP A 11 -10.77 6.52 -16.18
N VAL A 12 -9.54 6.24 -15.73
CA VAL A 12 -9.20 4.98 -15.05
C VAL A 12 -10.02 4.81 -13.76
N GLY A 13 -10.13 5.86 -12.95
CA GLY A 13 -10.90 5.82 -11.70
C GLY A 13 -12.39 5.58 -11.93
N ASN A 14 -12.98 6.24 -12.93
CA ASN A 14 -14.38 6.06 -13.31
C ASN A 14 -14.65 4.66 -13.87
N ASP A 15 -13.77 4.15 -14.73
CA ASP A 15 -13.87 2.78 -15.25
C ASP A 15 -13.71 1.74 -14.13
N LEU A 16 -12.78 1.95 -13.22
CA LEU A 16 -12.60 1.08 -12.05
C LEU A 16 -13.84 1.05 -11.16
N THR A 17 -14.45 2.22 -10.90
CA THR A 17 -15.71 2.31 -10.15
C THR A 17 -16.82 1.54 -10.86
N ARG A 18 -16.94 1.65 -12.18
CA ARG A 18 -17.94 0.93 -12.96
C ARG A 18 -17.73 -0.59 -12.95
N VAL A 19 -16.49 -1.07 -13.03
CA VAL A 19 -16.16 -2.50 -13.16
C VAL A 19 -16.09 -3.20 -11.81
N ALA A 20 -15.57 -2.54 -10.79
CA ALA A 20 -15.22 -3.14 -9.52
C ALA A 20 -15.81 -2.42 -8.29
N GLY A 21 -16.46 -1.27 -8.46
CA GLY A 21 -17.00 -0.47 -7.35
C GLY A 21 -18.05 -1.19 -6.51
N SER A 22 -18.68 -2.25 -7.03
CA SER A 22 -19.65 -3.04 -6.27
C SER A 22 -19.03 -3.91 -5.16
N PHE A 23 -17.71 -4.13 -5.18
CA PHE A 23 -17.02 -4.96 -4.19
C PHE A 23 -15.74 -4.33 -3.63
N LEU A 24 -15.27 -3.24 -4.19
CA LEU A 24 -14.18 -2.44 -3.63
C LEU A 24 -14.74 -1.51 -2.55
N HIS A 25 -13.97 -1.34 -1.49
CA HIS A 25 -14.28 -0.41 -0.39
C HIS A 25 -13.03 0.44 -0.14
N SER A 26 -13.13 1.75 -0.33
CA SER A 26 -11.99 2.65 -0.07
C SER A 26 -11.55 2.55 1.39
N ALA A 27 -10.24 2.54 1.61
CA ALA A 27 -9.71 2.78 2.93
C ALA A 27 -9.92 4.28 3.24
N THR A 28 -10.77 4.58 4.19
CA THR A 28 -11.16 5.94 4.57
C THR A 28 -11.38 6.04 6.07
N THR A 29 -11.49 7.26 6.57
CA THR A 29 -11.92 7.55 7.95
C THR A 29 -13.45 7.69 8.00
N GLY A 30 -14.04 7.37 9.16
CA GLY A 30 -15.46 7.49 9.41
C GLY A 30 -15.73 7.65 10.91
N ASP A 31 -16.97 7.34 11.34
CA ASP A 31 -17.39 7.45 12.75
C ASP A 31 -16.79 6.37 13.66
N TRP A 32 -15.86 5.56 13.14
CA TRP A 32 -15.13 4.55 13.90
C TRP A 32 -13.71 5.02 14.19
N THR A 33 -13.12 4.50 15.27
CA THR A 33 -11.71 4.73 15.57
C THR A 33 -10.84 3.83 14.69
N ALA A 34 -9.94 4.42 13.92
CA ALA A 34 -8.94 3.71 13.16
C ALA A 34 -7.54 3.87 13.77
N CYS A 35 -6.70 2.86 13.61
CA CYS A 35 -5.29 2.96 13.92
C CYS A 35 -4.65 4.10 13.14
N GLY A 36 -4.10 5.09 13.82
CA GLY A 36 -3.52 6.31 13.22
C GLY A 36 -2.29 6.07 12.33
N PHE A 37 -1.88 4.82 12.13
CA PHE A 37 -0.82 4.46 11.20
C PHE A 37 -1.30 3.54 10.06
N CYS A 38 -2.03 2.46 10.36
CA CYS A 38 -2.32 1.44 9.36
C CYS A 38 -3.80 1.29 9.02
N ALA A 39 -4.63 2.24 9.42
CA ALA A 39 -6.07 2.28 9.13
C ALA A 39 -6.85 1.03 9.57
N LEU A 40 -6.27 0.17 10.44
CA LEU A 40 -7.00 -0.96 11.01
C LEU A 40 -8.08 -0.42 11.96
N PRO A 41 -9.33 -0.89 11.89
CA PRO A 41 -10.33 -0.58 12.91
C PRO A 41 -9.83 -0.99 14.31
N VAL A 42 -10.02 -0.11 15.29
CA VAL A 42 -9.61 -0.32 16.69
C VAL A 42 -10.70 0.25 17.61
N ASP A 43 -10.85 -0.33 18.79
CA ASP A 43 -11.81 0.13 19.79
C ASP A 43 -11.14 1.14 20.73
N GLY A 44 -11.25 2.42 20.41
CA GLY A 44 -10.78 3.54 21.27
C GLY A 44 -9.27 3.72 21.40
N TYR A 45 -8.45 2.92 20.71
CA TYR A 45 -6.99 3.02 20.75
C TYR A 45 -6.46 3.87 19.58
N SER A 46 -5.38 4.63 19.83
CA SER A 46 -4.69 5.39 18.77
C SER A 46 -3.89 4.50 17.81
N LEU A 47 -3.43 3.34 18.26
CA LEU A 47 -2.68 2.36 17.48
C LEU A 47 -3.17 0.95 17.73
N CYS A 48 -3.21 0.14 16.69
CA CYS A 48 -3.46 -1.29 16.83
C CYS A 48 -2.26 -1.99 17.53
N PRO A 49 -2.49 -3.19 18.13
CA PRO A 49 -1.42 -3.92 18.83
C PRO A 49 -0.18 -4.16 17.97
N GLN A 50 -0.35 -4.41 16.66
CA GLN A 50 0.77 -4.64 15.75
C GLN A 50 1.61 -3.38 15.52
N CYS A 51 0.97 -2.23 15.26
CA CYS A 51 1.71 -0.96 15.10
C CYS A 51 2.38 -0.53 16.40
N LEU A 52 1.74 -0.75 17.54
CA LEU A 52 2.33 -0.51 18.85
C LEU A 52 3.56 -1.43 19.08
N SER A 53 3.47 -2.71 18.73
CA SER A 53 4.60 -3.65 18.79
C SER A 53 5.77 -3.20 17.94
N HIS A 54 5.51 -2.77 16.69
CA HIS A 54 6.56 -2.25 15.83
C HIS A 54 7.23 -1.00 16.43
N ARG A 55 6.46 -0.04 16.95
CA ARG A 55 7.02 1.17 17.58
C ARG A 55 7.88 0.87 18.81
N ARG A 56 7.51 -0.14 19.60
CA ARG A 56 8.28 -0.55 20.80
C ARG A 56 9.67 -1.10 20.47
N THR A 57 9.95 -1.46 19.23
CA THR A 57 11.29 -1.90 18.83
C THR A 57 12.32 -0.76 18.82
N GLY A 58 11.88 0.50 18.78
CA GLY A 58 12.76 1.67 18.64
C GLY A 58 13.43 1.81 17.26
N LEU A 59 13.08 0.95 16.29
CA LEU A 59 13.60 1.02 14.93
C LEU A 59 13.01 2.22 14.17
N PRO A 60 13.76 2.83 13.22
CA PRO A 60 13.27 3.93 12.39
C PRO A 60 12.25 3.41 11.35
N LEU A 61 10.99 3.37 11.74
CA LEU A 61 9.88 2.92 10.91
C LEU A 61 9.55 3.93 9.79
N ALA A 62 8.71 3.53 8.85
CA ALA A 62 8.11 4.45 7.88
C ALA A 62 7.34 5.58 8.59
N ASP A 63 7.34 6.76 7.98
CA ASP A 63 6.71 7.96 8.54
C ASP A 63 5.20 7.95 8.35
N ARG A 64 4.74 7.33 7.24
CA ARG A 64 3.32 7.21 6.91
C ARG A 64 3.02 5.94 6.10
N ALA A 65 1.76 5.53 6.14
CA ALA A 65 1.25 4.45 5.30
C ALA A 65 -0.09 4.84 4.70
N GLY A 66 -0.26 4.55 3.41
CA GLY A 66 -1.47 4.80 2.65
C GLY A 66 -2.06 3.50 2.10
N PHE A 67 -3.38 3.46 1.96
CA PHE A 67 -4.11 2.27 1.52
C PHE A 67 -5.18 2.67 0.52
N LEU A 68 -5.31 1.89 -0.57
CA LEU A 68 -6.31 2.17 -1.59
C LEU A 68 -7.67 1.55 -1.24
N VAL A 69 -7.66 0.28 -0.82
CA VAL A 69 -8.90 -0.44 -0.50
C VAL A 69 -8.75 -1.33 0.73
N TYR A 70 -9.87 -1.65 1.37
CA TYR A 70 -9.96 -2.73 2.34
C TYR A 70 -10.15 -4.08 1.66
N ALA A 71 -9.60 -5.13 2.25
CA ALA A 71 -9.80 -6.52 1.83
C ALA A 71 -10.08 -7.41 3.04
N ASP A 72 -11.29 -7.92 3.17
CA ASP A 72 -11.67 -8.85 4.24
C ASP A 72 -11.22 -10.27 3.91
N GLU A 73 -10.41 -10.85 4.77
CA GLU A 73 -9.91 -12.23 4.69
C GLU A 73 -10.89 -13.20 5.38
N PRO A 74 -11.23 -14.34 4.78
CA PRO A 74 -10.92 -14.83 3.44
C PRO A 74 -12.04 -14.59 2.42
N SER A 75 -13.11 -13.92 2.80
CA SER A 75 -14.40 -14.02 2.14
C SER A 75 -14.60 -13.02 1.03
N SER A 76 -14.05 -11.79 1.16
CA SER A 76 -14.35 -10.72 0.21
C SER A 76 -13.80 -10.98 -1.20
N GLN A 77 -14.49 -10.41 -2.19
CA GLN A 77 -14.03 -10.45 -3.58
C GLN A 77 -12.71 -9.68 -3.74
N THR A 78 -12.52 -8.57 -2.99
CA THR A 78 -11.25 -7.83 -2.96
C THR A 78 -10.10 -8.72 -2.48
N TYR A 79 -10.30 -9.52 -1.42
CA TYR A 79 -9.27 -10.45 -0.96
C TYR A 79 -8.95 -11.53 -2.01
N ARG A 80 -9.98 -12.10 -2.67
CA ARG A 80 -9.79 -13.07 -3.76
C ARG A 80 -9.05 -12.44 -4.95
N MET A 81 -9.36 -11.20 -5.31
CA MET A 81 -8.65 -10.43 -6.34
C MET A 81 -7.17 -10.26 -5.98
N MET A 82 -6.85 -9.84 -4.76
CA MET A 82 -5.47 -9.63 -4.29
C MET A 82 -4.63 -10.93 -4.23
N ARG A 83 -5.27 -12.08 -4.19
CA ARG A 83 -4.60 -13.36 -4.35
C ARG A 83 -4.53 -13.80 -5.81
N GLY A 84 -5.63 -13.63 -6.53
CA GLY A 84 -5.86 -14.19 -7.86
C GLY A 84 -5.06 -13.50 -8.97
N TYR A 85 -4.75 -12.20 -8.85
CA TYR A 85 -3.94 -11.54 -9.87
C TYR A 85 -2.51 -12.10 -9.99
N LYS A 86 -2.05 -12.82 -8.96
CA LYS A 86 -0.74 -13.52 -8.96
C LYS A 86 -0.81 -14.93 -9.53
N GLU A 87 -2.00 -15.46 -9.72
CA GLU A 87 -2.21 -16.86 -10.13
C GLU A 87 -2.53 -16.94 -11.62
N PRO A 88 -1.83 -17.79 -12.41
CA PRO A 88 -1.99 -17.82 -13.87
C PRO A 88 -3.44 -18.01 -14.35
N ARG A 89 -4.24 -18.78 -13.61
CA ARG A 89 -5.63 -19.11 -14.00
C ARG A 89 -6.62 -17.96 -13.85
N THR A 90 -6.33 -16.98 -12.98
CA THR A 90 -7.24 -15.87 -12.63
C THR A 90 -6.62 -14.50 -12.88
N ARG A 91 -5.37 -14.47 -13.35
CA ARG A 91 -4.62 -13.26 -13.62
C ARG A 91 -5.38 -12.33 -14.57
N ASP A 92 -5.77 -12.81 -15.73
CA ASP A 92 -6.42 -12.00 -16.77
C ASP A 92 -7.72 -11.33 -16.27
N THR A 93 -8.36 -11.91 -15.24
CA THR A 93 -9.55 -11.32 -14.61
C THR A 93 -9.20 -10.23 -13.61
N PHE A 94 -8.15 -10.41 -12.81
CA PHE A 94 -7.90 -9.56 -11.64
C PHE A 94 -6.74 -8.57 -11.81
N GLU A 95 -5.76 -8.89 -12.66
CA GLU A 95 -4.62 -8.00 -12.91
C GLU A 95 -5.03 -6.62 -13.42
N PRO A 96 -5.99 -6.48 -14.37
CA PRO A 96 -6.42 -5.16 -14.83
C PRO A 96 -7.04 -4.30 -13.72
N ILE A 97 -7.70 -4.92 -12.73
CA ILE A 97 -8.28 -4.18 -11.60
C ILE A 97 -7.16 -3.71 -10.65
N VAL A 98 -6.18 -4.58 -10.37
CA VAL A 98 -5.01 -4.21 -9.54
C VAL A 98 -4.16 -3.15 -10.23
N GLU A 99 -3.98 -3.24 -11.54
CA GLU A 99 -3.30 -2.23 -12.36
C GLU A 99 -4.01 -0.87 -12.28
N ALA A 100 -5.34 -0.86 -12.42
CA ALA A 100 -6.13 0.37 -12.31
C ALA A 100 -6.05 0.99 -10.90
N LEU A 101 -6.11 0.19 -9.83
CA LEU A 101 -5.88 0.66 -8.46
C LEU A 101 -4.50 1.28 -8.30
N LEU A 102 -3.46 0.61 -8.78
CA LEU A 102 -2.10 1.15 -8.76
C LEU A 102 -1.97 2.43 -9.59
N ALA A 103 -2.61 2.52 -10.76
CA ALA A 103 -2.60 3.73 -11.57
C ALA A 103 -3.21 4.92 -10.83
N VAL A 104 -4.34 4.72 -10.15
CA VAL A 104 -4.95 5.75 -9.28
C VAL A 104 -3.99 6.13 -8.15
N GLY A 105 -3.44 5.16 -7.42
CA GLY A 105 -2.53 5.42 -6.30
C GLY A 105 -1.25 6.14 -6.72
N LEU A 106 -0.58 5.64 -7.76
CA LEU A 106 0.74 6.14 -8.17
C LEU A 106 0.65 7.41 -9.02
N ARG A 107 -0.27 7.49 -9.98
CA ARG A 107 -0.39 8.66 -10.86
C ARG A 107 -1.29 9.75 -10.29
N GLY A 108 -2.29 9.37 -9.49
CA GLY A 108 -3.21 10.30 -8.85
C GLY A 108 -2.68 10.90 -7.54
N HIS A 109 -1.96 10.12 -6.75
CA HIS A 109 -1.64 10.51 -5.37
C HIS A 109 -0.14 10.42 -4.98
N PHE A 110 0.78 10.12 -5.90
CA PHE A 110 2.22 10.09 -5.58
C PHE A 110 2.71 11.47 -5.09
N THR A 111 2.27 12.53 -5.75
CA THR A 111 2.62 13.92 -5.36
C THR A 111 2.09 14.29 -3.99
N CYS A 112 1.03 13.67 -3.50
CA CYS A 112 0.54 13.86 -2.13
C CYS A 112 1.54 13.34 -1.10
N ALA A 113 2.18 12.19 -1.35
CA ALA A 113 3.25 11.68 -0.49
C ALA A 113 4.43 12.65 -0.44
N ASN A 114 4.83 13.23 -1.58
CA ASN A 114 5.90 14.23 -1.65
C ASN A 114 5.57 15.50 -0.87
N LYS A 115 4.34 16.00 -0.99
CA LYS A 115 3.89 17.17 -0.20
C LYS A 115 3.94 16.88 1.30
N LEU A 116 3.49 15.69 1.73
CA LEU A 116 3.55 15.29 3.13
C LEU A 116 4.98 15.05 3.64
N ALA A 117 5.89 14.65 2.77
CA ALA A 117 7.33 14.51 3.06
C ALA A 117 8.07 15.86 3.01
N GLY A 118 7.46 16.90 2.45
CA GLY A 118 8.08 18.23 2.31
C GLY A 118 9.23 18.28 1.31
N THR A 119 9.28 17.36 0.33
CA THR A 119 10.37 17.27 -0.65
C THR A 119 9.86 16.75 -2.01
N ASN A 120 10.56 17.17 -3.07
CA ASN A 120 10.40 16.62 -4.43
C ASN A 120 11.54 15.68 -4.84
N ASP A 121 12.56 15.53 -4.00
CA ASP A 121 13.62 14.55 -4.17
C ASP A 121 13.13 13.19 -3.69
N SER A 122 12.52 12.44 -4.60
CA SER A 122 11.77 11.23 -4.29
C SER A 122 12.09 10.10 -5.26
N GLY A 123 12.22 8.90 -4.69
CA GLY A 123 12.28 7.65 -5.42
C GLY A 123 11.19 6.68 -4.96
N TRP A 124 11.20 5.53 -5.56
CA TRP A 124 10.27 4.47 -5.21
C TRP A 124 10.93 3.08 -5.25
N THR A 125 10.35 2.15 -4.55
CA THR A 125 10.71 0.74 -4.61
C THR A 125 9.49 -0.12 -4.33
N VAL A 126 9.58 -1.41 -4.62
CA VAL A 126 8.52 -2.39 -4.36
C VAL A 126 8.99 -3.37 -3.29
N VAL A 127 8.11 -3.77 -2.38
CA VAL A 127 8.41 -4.88 -1.46
C VAL A 127 8.64 -6.15 -2.29
N PRO A 128 9.88 -6.69 -2.33
CA PRO A 128 10.18 -7.84 -3.17
C PRO A 128 9.40 -9.08 -2.76
N SER A 129 8.96 -9.86 -3.74
CA SER A 129 8.29 -11.13 -3.48
C SER A 129 9.26 -12.15 -2.90
N THR A 130 8.98 -12.67 -1.70
CA THR A 130 9.75 -13.76 -1.09
C THR A 130 9.60 -15.11 -1.82
N ARG A 131 8.75 -15.17 -2.85
CA ARG A 131 8.51 -16.35 -3.70
C ARG A 131 9.00 -16.16 -5.13
N GLY A 132 9.77 -15.11 -5.41
CA GLY A 132 10.31 -14.79 -6.74
C GLY A 132 9.26 -14.42 -7.80
N ARG A 133 8.06 -13.98 -7.40
CA ARG A 133 7.03 -13.52 -8.34
C ARG A 133 7.32 -12.09 -8.76
N THR A 134 7.27 -11.81 -10.07
CA THR A 134 7.55 -10.47 -10.63
C THR A 134 6.30 -9.68 -10.97
N VAL A 135 5.13 -10.32 -11.10
CA VAL A 135 3.89 -9.70 -11.57
C VAL A 135 3.62 -8.32 -10.94
N PHE A 136 3.76 -8.20 -9.62
CA PHE A 136 3.47 -6.93 -8.95
C PHE A 136 4.50 -5.85 -9.27
N VAL A 137 5.79 -6.19 -9.25
CA VAL A 137 6.83 -5.21 -9.60
C VAL A 137 6.75 -4.81 -11.07
N ASP A 138 6.41 -5.71 -11.97
CA ASP A 138 6.22 -5.42 -13.39
C ASP A 138 5.05 -4.46 -13.61
N LEU A 139 3.93 -4.61 -12.88
CA LEU A 139 2.81 -3.66 -12.88
C LEU A 139 3.24 -2.28 -12.38
N VAL A 140 3.94 -2.20 -11.26
CA VAL A 140 4.40 -0.90 -10.71
C VAL A 140 5.34 -0.21 -11.69
N ARG A 141 6.29 -0.93 -12.29
CA ARG A 141 7.20 -0.40 -13.32
C ARG A 141 6.47 0.14 -14.55
N SER A 142 5.47 -0.58 -15.04
CA SER A 142 4.68 -0.14 -16.20
C SER A 142 3.90 1.15 -15.94
N LEU A 143 3.57 1.43 -14.70
CA LEU A 143 2.79 2.59 -14.27
C LEU A 143 3.64 3.76 -13.80
N SER A 144 4.90 3.52 -13.46
CA SER A 144 5.81 4.56 -12.97
C SER A 144 6.02 5.65 -14.01
N THR A 145 5.92 6.91 -13.59
CA THR A 145 6.24 8.09 -14.40
C THR A 145 7.72 8.50 -14.26
N ALA A 146 8.45 7.87 -13.36
CA ALA A 146 9.85 8.12 -13.07
C ALA A 146 10.62 6.79 -12.92
N PRO A 147 10.83 6.04 -14.02
CA PRO A 147 11.49 4.74 -13.96
C PRO A 147 12.92 4.82 -13.42
N ASP A 148 13.64 5.91 -13.71
CA ASP A 148 15.02 6.12 -13.26
C ASP A 148 15.14 6.42 -11.75
N SER A 149 13.99 6.57 -11.05
CA SER A 149 13.93 6.77 -9.60
C SER A 149 13.61 5.46 -8.83
N GLU A 150 13.59 4.31 -9.50
CA GLU A 150 13.44 3.01 -8.84
C GLU A 150 14.71 2.69 -8.05
N ILE A 151 14.55 2.36 -6.77
CA ILE A 151 15.63 1.85 -5.93
C ILE A 151 15.58 0.33 -5.96
N ALA A 152 16.66 -0.27 -6.45
CA ALA A 152 16.74 -1.72 -6.56
C ALA A 152 16.96 -2.37 -5.18
N VAL A 153 15.97 -3.17 -4.78
CA VAL A 153 15.96 -3.91 -3.51
C VAL A 153 15.75 -5.39 -3.79
N SER A 154 16.41 -6.23 -3.01
CA SER A 154 16.28 -7.68 -3.09
C SER A 154 15.94 -8.30 -1.73
N HIS A 155 15.30 -9.48 -1.77
CA HIS A 155 15.12 -10.32 -0.60
C HIS A 155 16.35 -11.19 -0.41
N VAL A 156 16.97 -11.13 0.78
CA VAL A 156 18.26 -11.81 1.06
C VAL A 156 18.23 -12.68 2.31
N GLY A 157 17.30 -12.46 3.22
CA GLY A 157 17.21 -13.17 4.50
C GLY A 157 15.92 -13.95 4.69
N PRO A 158 15.65 -14.43 5.90
CA PRO A 158 14.36 -15.04 6.22
C PRO A 158 13.22 -14.07 5.99
N LYS A 159 12.10 -14.57 5.48
CA LYS A 159 10.89 -13.76 5.33
C LYS A 159 10.47 -13.18 6.69
N PRO A 160 10.13 -11.88 6.76
CA PRO A 160 9.51 -11.33 7.97
C PRO A 160 8.18 -12.06 8.26
N ASP A 161 8.12 -12.79 9.35
CA ASP A 161 6.90 -13.51 9.76
C ASP A 161 6.17 -12.72 10.84
N ARG A 162 5.44 -11.66 10.41
CA ARG A 162 4.69 -10.71 11.26
C ARG A 162 5.53 -9.94 12.28
N VAL A 163 6.83 -10.15 12.30
CA VAL A 163 7.82 -9.46 13.12
C VAL A 163 8.77 -8.69 12.22
N LEU A 164 9.22 -7.53 12.66
CA LEU A 164 10.21 -6.74 11.92
C LEU A 164 11.51 -7.53 11.78
N ASN A 165 11.99 -7.61 10.53
CA ASN A 165 13.28 -8.19 10.21
C ASN A 165 13.94 -7.40 9.07
N PRO A 166 14.60 -6.26 9.34
CA PRO A 166 15.29 -5.47 8.32
C PRO A 166 16.36 -6.27 7.54
N ALA A 167 16.99 -7.25 8.19
CA ALA A 167 17.99 -8.12 7.56
C ALA A 167 17.43 -9.01 6.42
N SER A 168 16.12 -9.00 6.21
CA SER A 168 15.50 -9.69 5.06
C SER A 168 15.70 -8.95 3.74
N TRP A 169 16.13 -7.69 3.76
CA TRP A 169 16.22 -6.84 2.58
C TRP A 169 17.62 -6.29 2.38
N ALA A 170 18.04 -6.18 1.13
CA ALA A 170 19.27 -5.50 0.76
C ALA A 170 19.01 -4.51 -0.38
N ILE A 171 19.55 -3.31 -0.25
CA ILE A 171 19.61 -2.29 -1.30
C ILE A 171 20.80 -2.64 -2.20
N ALA A 172 20.65 -2.51 -3.51
CA ALA A 172 21.73 -2.79 -4.45
C ALA A 172 22.91 -1.83 -4.21
N ALA A 173 24.11 -2.33 -4.42
CA ALA A 173 25.31 -1.51 -4.26
C ALA A 173 25.36 -0.40 -5.31
N GLY A 174 25.76 0.81 -4.89
CA GLY A 174 25.87 1.96 -5.79
C GLY A 174 24.59 2.74 -6.02
N GLU A 175 23.46 2.38 -5.38
CA GLU A 175 22.24 3.16 -5.42
C GLU A 175 22.45 4.56 -4.83
N THR A 176 21.97 5.58 -5.52
CA THR A 176 21.85 6.94 -5.00
C THR A 176 20.49 7.09 -4.34
N LEU A 177 20.48 7.21 -3.02
CA LEU A 177 19.23 7.28 -2.27
C LEU A 177 18.70 8.72 -2.21
N PRO A 178 17.44 8.95 -2.60
CA PRO A 178 16.81 10.25 -2.47
C PRO A 178 16.42 10.54 -1.01
N THR A 179 16.01 11.77 -0.76
CA THR A 179 15.52 12.19 0.57
C THR A 179 14.27 11.43 1.01
N HIS A 180 13.36 11.14 0.07
CA HIS A 180 12.10 10.45 0.30
C HIS A 180 11.96 9.22 -0.60
N VAL A 181 11.45 8.11 -0.04
CA VAL A 181 11.17 6.88 -0.79
C VAL A 181 9.73 6.43 -0.57
N VAL A 182 9.01 6.19 -1.66
CA VAL A 182 7.72 5.50 -1.63
C VAL A 182 7.93 4.01 -1.80
N VAL A 183 7.64 3.24 -0.76
CA VAL A 183 7.62 1.78 -0.79
C VAL A 183 6.23 1.31 -1.22
N VAL A 184 6.13 0.58 -2.33
CA VAL A 184 4.87 0.05 -2.84
C VAL A 184 4.73 -1.41 -2.44
N ASP A 185 3.61 -1.75 -1.79
CA ASP A 185 3.29 -3.11 -1.36
C ASP A 185 1.91 -3.52 -1.88
N ASP A 186 1.70 -4.79 -2.16
CA ASP A 186 0.42 -5.24 -2.68
C ASP A 186 -0.64 -5.40 -1.57
N ALA A 187 -0.24 -5.91 -0.39
CA ALA A 187 -1.18 -6.22 0.67
C ALA A 187 -0.58 -6.08 2.07
N TRP A 188 -1.10 -5.16 2.83
CA TRP A 188 -0.75 -4.96 4.22
C TRP A 188 -1.60 -5.85 5.15
N VAL A 189 -1.01 -6.90 5.69
CA VAL A 189 -1.62 -7.75 6.74
C VAL A 189 -1.15 -7.29 8.14
N SER A 190 0.13 -7.50 8.44
CA SER A 190 0.80 -7.01 9.65
C SER A 190 1.71 -5.80 9.40
N GLY A 191 2.06 -5.56 8.16
CA GLY A 191 3.00 -4.55 7.74
C GLY A 191 4.48 -4.90 7.98
N ALA A 192 4.78 -6.08 8.50
CA ALA A 192 6.15 -6.45 8.87
C ALA A 192 7.13 -6.37 7.69
N SER A 193 6.73 -6.82 6.49
CA SER A 193 7.60 -6.77 5.30
C SER A 193 7.90 -5.34 4.88
N ALA A 194 6.85 -4.52 4.68
CA ALA A 194 7.00 -3.14 4.23
C ALA A 194 7.72 -2.27 5.27
N GLN A 195 7.41 -2.45 6.56
CA GLN A 195 8.11 -1.76 7.64
C GLN A 195 9.57 -2.18 7.77
N SER A 196 9.87 -3.47 7.61
CA SER A 196 11.27 -3.94 7.60
C SER A 196 12.07 -3.32 6.47
N LEU A 197 11.48 -3.20 5.27
CA LEU A 197 12.11 -2.52 4.15
C LEU A 197 12.27 -1.01 4.44
N ALA A 198 11.28 -0.36 5.04
CA ALA A 198 11.39 1.04 5.43
C ALA A 198 12.53 1.27 6.43
N VAL A 199 12.69 0.37 7.41
CA VAL A 199 13.83 0.42 8.36
C VAL A 199 15.17 0.29 7.60
N THR A 200 15.27 -0.65 6.66
CA THR A 200 16.49 -0.83 5.85
C THR A 200 16.84 0.44 5.06
N LEU A 201 15.85 1.09 4.43
CA LEU A 201 16.03 2.34 3.70
C LEU A 201 16.48 3.48 4.62
N LYS A 202 15.83 3.65 5.77
CA LYS A 202 16.18 4.69 6.75
C LYS A 202 17.58 4.47 7.34
N GLN A 203 17.96 3.24 7.63
CA GLN A 203 19.30 2.89 8.09
C GLN A 203 20.37 3.15 7.02
N ALA A 204 19.99 3.12 5.73
CA ALA A 204 20.87 3.48 4.62
C ALA A 204 20.93 5.00 4.34
N GLY A 205 20.16 5.83 5.05
CA GLY A 205 20.25 7.29 4.97
C GLY A 205 19.02 7.98 4.35
N VAL A 206 17.97 7.25 3.97
CA VAL A 206 16.70 7.86 3.53
C VAL A 206 16.04 8.58 4.72
N SER A 207 15.71 9.85 4.55
CA SER A 207 15.11 10.67 5.63
C SER A 207 13.62 10.37 5.85
N GLU A 208 12.87 10.22 4.76
CA GLU A 208 11.42 10.03 4.77
C GLU A 208 11.03 8.76 3.99
N VAL A 209 10.20 7.92 4.58
CA VAL A 209 9.65 6.73 3.90
C VAL A 209 8.14 6.72 4.01
N SER A 210 7.46 6.66 2.86
CA SER A 210 6.01 6.46 2.76
C SER A 210 5.71 5.07 2.21
N ILE A 211 4.75 4.36 2.77
CA ILE A 211 4.35 3.03 2.27
C ILE A 211 2.97 3.14 1.63
N LEU A 212 2.84 2.79 0.36
CA LEU A 212 1.57 2.65 -0.34
C LEU A 212 1.24 1.17 -0.50
N SER A 213 0.16 0.72 0.12
CA SER A 213 -0.35 -0.65 -0.09
C SER A 213 -1.66 -0.62 -0.88
N VAL A 214 -1.79 -1.51 -1.88
CA VAL A 214 -3.03 -1.63 -2.64
C VAL A 214 -4.17 -2.03 -1.71
N ALA A 215 -3.97 -3.05 -0.88
CA ALA A 215 -5.02 -3.50 0.03
C ALA A 215 -4.59 -3.50 1.50
N ARG A 216 -5.45 -2.92 2.36
CA ARG A 216 -5.43 -3.12 3.81
C ARG A 216 -6.22 -4.38 4.15
N VAL A 217 -5.53 -5.46 4.47
CA VAL A 217 -6.19 -6.74 4.77
C VAL A 217 -6.74 -6.74 6.21
N LEU A 218 -8.03 -7.02 6.33
CA LEU A 218 -8.73 -7.20 7.59
C LEU A 218 -8.80 -8.71 7.88
N SER A 219 -8.04 -9.15 8.89
CA SER A 219 -8.01 -10.57 9.24
C SER A 219 -9.04 -10.90 10.31
N PRO A 220 -9.84 -11.96 10.16
CA PRO A 220 -10.82 -12.38 11.16
C PRO A 220 -10.18 -12.92 12.46
N ARG A 221 -8.86 -13.06 12.48
CA ARG A 221 -8.10 -13.42 13.68
C ARG A 221 -8.04 -12.31 14.73
N TRP A 222 -8.39 -11.08 14.31
CA TRP A 222 -8.48 -9.92 15.17
C TRP A 222 -9.95 -9.65 15.45
N ASP A 223 -10.39 -9.91 16.65
CA ASP A 223 -11.80 -9.81 17.04
C ASP A 223 -12.35 -8.40 16.80
N GLU A 224 -11.52 -7.37 16.93
CA GLU A 224 -11.86 -5.97 16.65
C GLU A 224 -12.27 -5.72 15.20
N ASN A 225 -11.79 -6.53 14.24
CA ASN A 225 -12.20 -6.41 12.85
C ASN A 225 -13.63 -6.90 12.59
N LYS A 226 -14.14 -7.83 13.40
CA LYS A 226 -15.43 -8.49 13.13
C LYS A 226 -16.62 -7.52 13.09
N PRO A 227 -16.81 -6.61 14.05
CA PRO A 227 -17.87 -5.61 13.98
C PRO A 227 -17.73 -4.71 12.75
N PHE A 228 -16.52 -4.23 12.49
CA PHE A 228 -16.26 -3.38 11.33
C PHE A 228 -16.59 -4.08 10.01
N VAL A 229 -16.11 -5.31 9.81
CA VAL A 229 -16.36 -6.08 8.60
C VAL A 229 -17.83 -6.39 8.40
N LYS A 230 -18.56 -6.63 9.50
CA LYS A 230 -19.99 -6.96 9.45
C LYS A 230 -20.87 -5.74 9.23
N ASP A 231 -20.60 -4.67 9.96
CA ASP A 231 -21.57 -3.57 10.13
C ASP A 231 -21.14 -2.28 9.41
N VAL A 232 -19.84 -2.06 9.20
CA VAL A 232 -19.30 -0.82 8.61
C VAL A 232 -18.80 -1.04 7.18
N LEU A 233 -17.93 -2.03 6.95
CA LEU A 233 -17.32 -2.25 5.63
C LEU A 233 -18.33 -2.34 4.48
N PRO A 234 -19.50 -3.01 4.62
CA PRO A 234 -20.52 -3.06 3.56
C PRO A 234 -21.17 -1.71 3.25
N THR A 235 -21.06 -0.72 4.13
CA THR A 235 -21.62 0.62 3.92
C THR A 235 -20.64 1.54 3.19
N LEU A 236 -19.37 1.17 3.11
CA LEU A 236 -18.34 1.95 2.42
C LEU A 236 -18.43 1.72 0.92
N SER A 237 -18.50 2.80 0.16
CA SER A 237 -18.38 2.76 -1.29
C SER A 237 -16.91 2.86 -1.71
N TYR A 238 -16.63 2.47 -2.95
CA TYR A 238 -15.35 2.79 -3.57
C TYR A 238 -15.40 4.20 -4.18
N ASP A 239 -14.44 5.01 -3.77
CA ASP A 239 -14.22 6.35 -4.30
C ASP A 239 -12.72 6.54 -4.57
N TRP A 240 -12.35 6.60 -5.83
CA TRP A 240 -10.96 6.75 -6.28
C TRP A 240 -10.35 8.12 -5.99
N THR A 241 -11.18 9.11 -5.62
CA THR A 241 -10.71 10.48 -5.30
C THR A 241 -10.18 10.59 -3.87
N ILE A 242 -10.51 9.63 -3.00
CA ILE A 242 -10.01 9.59 -1.63
C ILE A 242 -8.49 9.40 -1.66
N CYS A 243 -7.79 10.35 -1.05
CA CYS A 243 -6.33 10.29 -0.94
C CYS A 243 -5.91 9.16 0.02
N PRO A 244 -5.11 8.18 -0.43
CA PRO A 244 -4.72 7.04 0.42
C PRO A 244 -3.85 7.45 1.61
N TRP A 245 -3.21 8.61 1.54
CA TRP A 245 -2.29 9.09 2.57
C TRP A 245 -2.98 9.81 3.74
N THR A 246 -4.08 10.48 3.47
CA THR A 246 -4.88 11.21 4.45
C THR A 246 -6.17 10.48 4.82
N LEU A 247 -6.56 9.48 4.01
CA LEU A 247 -7.83 8.77 4.05
C LEU A 247 -9.05 9.71 3.87
N GLY A 248 -8.83 10.81 3.14
CA GLY A 248 -9.80 11.86 2.84
C GLY A 248 -9.29 12.77 1.72
N ASP A 249 -9.31 14.09 1.92
CA ASP A 249 -8.86 15.07 0.93
C ASP A 249 -7.35 15.03 0.71
N CYS A 250 -6.91 15.43 -0.49
CA CYS A 250 -5.48 15.58 -0.82
C CYS A 250 -4.85 16.75 -0.03
N PRO A 251 -3.59 16.63 0.44
CA PRO A 251 -2.86 17.68 1.15
C PRO A 251 -2.50 18.87 0.27
#